data_aafba7e2a8aecee732b6379204ae63ed
#
_entry.id   aafba7e2a8aecee732b6379204ae63ed
#
_cell.length_a   1.000
_cell.length_b   1.000
_cell.length_c   1.000
_cell.angle_alpha   90.00
_cell.angle_beta   90.00
_cell.angle_gamma   90.00
#
_symmetry.space_group_name_H-M   'P 1'
#
loop_
_entity.id
_entity.type
_entity.pdbx_description
1 polymer ?
#
loop_
_entity_poly.entity_id
_entity_poly.type
_entity_poly.pdbx_seq_one_letter_code
_entity_poly.pdbx_strand_id
1 'polypeptide(L)'
;MAHEKTKETANCGDIHCAVHKALGTHGREFVGTVTASSQKTATIEWPRSKKSQKFERYEKAKTVVKAHNSECMSAKRGDIVRIAECRPISKTKSFVIIEKIGKNLAFMSKEDLLKEQERVVEAKARKAKEESGAKHSGAEREEIQ
;
A
#
# COMPACT_ATOMS: atom_id res chain seq x y z
N MET A 1 11.11 4.55 16.76
CA MET A 1 9.73 4.04 16.97
C MET A 1 9.58 2.81 16.09
N ALA A 2 9.45 1.65 16.71
CA ALA A 2 9.35 0.37 16.02
C ALA A 2 7.94 0.22 15.45
N HIS A 3 7.83 0.11 14.12
CA HIS A 3 6.57 -0.22 13.46
C HIS A 3 6.22 -1.67 13.78
N GLU A 4 5.14 -1.82 14.50
CA GLU A 4 4.52 -3.09 14.82
C GLU A 4 4.09 -3.76 13.50
N LYS A 5 4.82 -4.82 13.15
CA LYS A 5 4.50 -5.66 11.99
C LYS A 5 3.28 -6.49 12.37
N THR A 6 2.13 -6.17 11.85
CA THR A 6 0.97 -7.06 11.84
C THR A 6 1.32 -8.29 11.02
N LYS A 7 1.80 -9.30 11.72
CA LYS A 7 2.04 -10.64 11.18
C LYS A 7 0.71 -11.38 11.06
N GLU A 8 -0.05 -11.10 10.04
CA GLU A 8 -1.03 -12.06 9.57
C GLU A 8 -0.26 -13.13 8.79
N THR A 9 -0.09 -14.27 9.40
CA THR A 9 0.60 -15.45 8.88
C THR A 9 -0.27 -16.17 7.84
N ALA A 10 -0.60 -15.49 6.76
CA ALA A 10 -1.08 -16.14 5.56
C ALA A 10 0.11 -16.85 4.91
N ASN A 11 0.03 -18.16 4.78
CA ASN A 11 1.08 -18.99 4.17
C ASN A 11 1.21 -18.61 2.69
N CYS A 12 2.11 -17.65 2.40
CA CYS A 12 2.34 -17.15 1.05
C CYS A 12 3.18 -18.19 0.28
N GLY A 13 2.64 -18.71 -0.82
CA GLY A 13 3.33 -19.65 -1.70
C GLY A 13 4.51 -19.03 -2.47
N ASP A 14 4.69 -17.71 -2.38
CA ASP A 14 5.70 -16.99 -3.13
C ASP A 14 7.08 -17.02 -2.44
N ILE A 15 8.07 -17.58 -3.13
CA ILE A 15 9.46 -17.72 -2.64
C ILE A 15 10.15 -16.36 -2.44
N HIS A 16 9.71 -15.34 -3.18
CA HIS A 16 10.31 -14.00 -3.15
C HIS A 16 9.50 -12.99 -2.33
N CYS A 17 8.67 -13.46 -1.44
CA CYS A 17 7.91 -12.57 -0.54
C CYS A 17 8.83 -12.01 0.55
N ALA A 18 8.88 -10.67 0.65
CA ALA A 18 9.67 -9.99 1.69
C ALA A 18 9.05 -10.13 3.09
N VAL A 19 7.73 -10.31 3.17
CA VAL A 19 7.00 -10.36 4.44
C VAL A 19 7.06 -11.77 5.07
N HIS A 20 6.80 -12.81 4.27
CA HIS A 20 6.64 -14.17 4.80
C HIS A 20 7.87 -15.06 4.65
N LYS A 21 8.66 -14.88 3.62
CA LYS A 21 9.83 -15.74 3.32
C LYS A 21 11.17 -15.06 3.56
N ALA A 22 11.20 -13.98 4.35
CA ALA A 22 12.43 -13.31 4.76
C ALA A 22 13.41 -13.06 3.61
N LEU A 23 12.89 -12.64 2.44
CA LEU A 23 13.76 -12.13 1.38
C LEU A 23 14.55 -10.96 1.97
N GLY A 24 15.87 -11.10 2.04
CA GLY A 24 16.74 -10.06 2.57
C GLY A 24 16.57 -8.77 1.77
N THR A 25 16.02 -7.75 2.42
CA THR A 25 15.95 -6.40 1.89
C THR A 25 17.12 -5.60 2.41
N HIS A 26 17.79 -4.89 1.54
CA HIS A 26 18.95 -4.06 1.85
C HIS A 26 18.88 -2.77 1.02
N GLY A 27 19.70 -1.79 1.39
CA GLY A 27 19.81 -0.58 0.60
C GLY A 27 18.66 0.41 0.82
N ARG A 28 18.16 0.99 -0.25
CA ARG A 28 17.22 2.11 -0.21
C ARG A 28 15.78 1.65 -0.29
N GLU A 29 14.93 2.37 0.42
CA GLU A 29 13.48 2.25 0.33
C GLU A 29 12.91 3.46 -0.41
N PHE A 30 11.88 3.21 -1.21
CA PHE A 30 11.16 4.26 -1.94
C PHE A 30 9.66 4.08 -1.77
N VAL A 31 8.94 5.19 -1.84
CA VAL A 31 7.48 5.21 -1.89
C VAL A 31 7.07 5.70 -3.27
N GLY A 32 6.19 4.98 -3.92
CA GLY A 32 5.72 5.32 -5.25
C GLY A 32 4.34 4.77 -5.56
N THR A 33 3.80 5.18 -6.70
CA THR A 33 2.48 4.75 -7.18
C THR A 33 2.62 3.66 -8.23
N VAL A 34 1.81 2.62 -8.14
CA VAL A 34 1.73 1.55 -9.13
C VAL A 34 1.03 2.04 -10.39
N THR A 35 1.74 2.11 -11.50
CA THR A 35 1.19 2.51 -12.81
C THR A 35 0.64 1.33 -13.59
N ALA A 36 1.30 0.19 -13.49
CA ALA A 36 0.85 -1.06 -14.10
C ALA A 36 1.13 -2.23 -13.17
N SER A 37 0.22 -3.19 -13.13
CA SER A 37 0.37 -4.42 -12.36
C SER A 37 0.10 -5.63 -13.24
N SER A 38 0.98 -6.62 -13.13
CA SER A 38 0.87 -7.96 -13.70
C SER A 38 0.94 -8.95 -12.53
N GLN A 39 0.75 -10.26 -12.78
CA GLN A 39 0.65 -11.28 -11.72
C GLN A 39 1.73 -11.17 -10.62
N LYS A 40 3.01 -11.15 -11.00
CA LYS A 40 4.15 -11.11 -10.07
C LYS A 40 5.06 -9.91 -10.29
N THR A 41 4.57 -8.87 -10.98
CA THR A 41 5.37 -7.70 -11.31
C THR A 41 4.53 -6.45 -11.25
N ALA A 42 4.96 -5.46 -10.49
CA ALA A 42 4.38 -4.13 -10.49
C ALA A 42 5.39 -3.12 -11.04
N THR A 43 4.91 -2.22 -11.90
CA THR A 43 5.66 -1.06 -12.36
C THR A 43 5.30 0.11 -11.48
N ILE A 44 6.30 0.70 -10.83
CA ILE A 44 6.13 1.73 -9.81
C ILE A 44 6.82 3.00 -10.29
N GLU A 45 6.15 4.11 -10.10
CA GLU A 45 6.60 5.43 -10.52
C GLU A 45 6.62 6.38 -9.32
N TRP A 46 7.68 7.18 -9.20
CA TRP A 46 7.73 8.30 -8.25
C TRP A 46 8.42 9.52 -8.86
N PRO A 47 8.02 10.73 -8.45
CA PRO A 47 8.63 11.95 -8.93
C PRO A 47 10.04 12.13 -8.35
N ARG A 48 10.93 12.69 -9.15
CA ARG A 48 12.25 13.15 -8.73
C ARG A 48 12.58 14.51 -9.35
N SER A 49 13.48 15.25 -8.72
CA SER A 49 14.04 16.46 -9.28
C SER A 49 15.37 16.15 -9.97
N LYS A 50 15.55 16.62 -11.18
CA LYS A 50 16.78 16.49 -11.95
C LYS A 50 17.35 17.88 -12.24
N LYS A 51 18.60 18.14 -11.85
CA LYS A 51 19.27 19.40 -12.15
C LYS A 51 19.65 19.44 -13.64
N SER A 52 19.21 20.47 -14.34
CA SER A 52 19.64 20.77 -15.70
C SER A 52 20.87 21.69 -15.63
N GLN A 53 22.02 21.20 -16.03
CA GLN A 53 23.28 21.93 -15.92
C GLN A 53 23.28 23.20 -16.80
N LYS A 54 22.73 23.11 -18.03
CA LYS A 54 22.69 24.21 -18.97
C LYS A 54 21.91 25.44 -18.48
N PHE A 55 20.81 25.18 -17.73
CA PHE A 55 19.87 26.22 -17.27
C PHE A 55 19.93 26.46 -15.78
N GLU A 56 20.81 25.77 -15.06
CA GLU A 56 21.01 25.86 -13.60
C GLU A 56 19.72 25.76 -12.77
N ARG A 57 18.73 25.04 -13.30
CA ARG A 57 17.43 24.86 -12.66
C ARG A 57 17.10 23.38 -12.50
N TYR A 58 16.14 23.09 -11.61
CA TYR A 58 15.60 21.76 -11.42
C TYR A 58 14.37 21.54 -12.32
N GLU A 59 14.34 20.42 -13.00
CA GLU A 59 13.19 19.92 -13.75
C GLU A 59 12.53 18.75 -13.02
N LYS A 60 11.20 18.63 -13.17
CA LYS A 60 10.45 17.48 -12.65
C LYS A 60 10.67 16.29 -13.59
N ALA A 61 11.22 15.22 -13.08
CA ALA A 61 11.40 13.96 -13.78
C ALA A 61 10.68 12.84 -13.02
N LYS A 62 10.49 11.71 -13.68
CA LYS A 62 9.90 10.51 -13.08
C LYS A 62 10.92 9.38 -13.09
N THR A 63 10.96 8.61 -12.03
CA THR A 63 11.68 7.34 -11.98
C THR A 63 10.66 6.23 -12.08
N VAL A 64 10.92 5.26 -12.97
CA VAL A 64 10.06 4.10 -13.18
C VAL A 64 10.87 2.84 -12.91
N VAL A 65 10.38 1.98 -12.02
CA VAL A 65 11.06 0.75 -11.62
C VAL A 65 10.07 -0.41 -11.61
N LYS A 66 10.57 -1.61 -11.94
CA LYS A 66 9.81 -2.85 -11.81
C LYS A 66 10.15 -3.54 -10.50
N ALA A 67 9.13 -3.78 -9.67
CA ALA A 67 9.26 -4.49 -8.42
C ALA A 67 8.52 -5.82 -8.45
N HIS A 68 8.95 -6.75 -7.60
CA HIS A 68 8.23 -7.99 -7.37
C HIS A 68 6.97 -7.72 -6.55
N ASN A 69 5.83 -8.18 -7.07
CA ASN A 69 4.52 -8.08 -6.44
C ASN A 69 4.15 -9.46 -5.89
N SER A 70 4.28 -9.65 -4.60
CA SER A 70 3.92 -10.91 -3.94
C SER A 70 2.41 -11.12 -3.96
N GLU A 71 1.97 -12.38 -4.01
CA GLU A 71 0.55 -12.75 -4.03
C GLU A 71 -0.22 -12.21 -2.80
N CYS A 72 0.43 -12.18 -1.64
CA CYS A 72 -0.14 -11.63 -0.41
C CYS A 72 -0.38 -10.11 -0.45
N MET A 73 0.45 -9.37 -1.21
CA MET A 73 0.30 -7.92 -1.36
C MET A 73 -0.71 -7.55 -2.45
N SER A 74 -0.73 -8.32 -3.55
CA SER A 74 -1.66 -8.11 -4.68
C SER A 74 -1.86 -6.64 -5.04
N ALA A 75 -0.75 -5.88 -5.14
CA ALA A 75 -0.80 -4.46 -5.44
C ALA A 75 -1.38 -4.24 -6.85
N LYS A 76 -2.36 -3.36 -6.94
CA LYS A 76 -3.07 -3.02 -8.18
C LYS A 76 -2.65 -1.64 -8.68
N ARG A 77 -3.02 -1.34 -9.91
CA ARG A 77 -2.83 0.01 -10.48
C ARG A 77 -3.51 1.06 -9.60
N GLY A 78 -2.78 2.14 -9.30
CA GLY A 78 -3.24 3.22 -8.44
C GLY A 78 -2.91 3.05 -6.95
N ASP A 79 -2.40 1.90 -6.53
CA ASP A 79 -1.95 1.73 -5.14
C ASP A 79 -0.65 2.49 -4.89
N ILE A 80 -0.52 3.08 -3.71
CA ILE A 80 0.72 3.67 -3.20
C ILE A 80 1.41 2.60 -2.37
N VAL A 81 2.64 2.28 -2.75
CA VAL A 81 3.40 1.17 -2.14
C VAL A 81 4.78 1.63 -1.71
N ARG A 82 5.29 1.01 -0.65
CA ARG A 82 6.69 1.08 -0.24
C ARG A 82 7.45 -0.10 -0.81
N ILE A 83 8.55 0.19 -1.47
CA ILE A 83 9.45 -0.79 -2.07
C ILE A 83 10.84 -0.71 -1.45
N ALA A 84 11.53 -1.84 -1.36
CA ALA A 84 12.94 -1.89 -0.97
C ALA A 84 13.78 -2.62 -2.01
N GLU A 85 15.05 -2.29 -2.02
CA GLU A 85 16.06 -3.02 -2.78
C GLU A 85 16.25 -4.42 -2.22
N CYS A 86 16.44 -5.37 -3.12
CA CYS A 86 16.76 -6.76 -2.78
C CYS A 86 17.74 -7.33 -3.82
N ARG A 87 18.22 -8.54 -3.57
CA ARG A 87 18.98 -9.26 -4.59
C ARG A 87 18.19 -9.33 -5.89
N PRO A 88 18.84 -9.29 -7.07
CA PRO A 88 18.16 -9.41 -8.35
C PRO A 88 17.31 -10.69 -8.42
N ILE A 89 16.00 -10.53 -8.56
CA ILE A 89 15.05 -11.66 -8.70
C ILE A 89 14.95 -12.06 -10.17
N SER A 90 15.05 -11.08 -11.07
CA SER A 90 15.05 -11.30 -12.52
C SER A 90 15.89 -10.24 -13.22
N LYS A 91 16.04 -10.36 -14.55
CA LYS A 91 16.77 -9.38 -15.37
C LYS A 91 16.33 -7.91 -15.15
N THR A 92 15.08 -7.69 -14.76
CA THR A 92 14.51 -6.35 -14.61
C THR A 92 13.98 -6.03 -13.22
N LYS A 93 14.02 -6.99 -12.29
CA LYS A 93 13.47 -6.85 -10.94
C LYS A 93 14.55 -6.97 -9.88
N SER A 94 14.86 -5.85 -9.24
CA SER A 94 15.77 -5.74 -8.09
C SER A 94 15.10 -5.07 -6.89
N PHE A 95 13.76 -4.92 -6.94
CA PHE A 95 12.95 -4.36 -5.89
C PHE A 95 11.80 -5.29 -5.54
N VAL A 96 11.36 -5.22 -4.29
CA VAL A 96 10.21 -5.97 -3.77
C VAL A 96 9.27 -5.00 -3.05
N ILE A 97 7.97 -5.25 -3.12
CA ILE A 97 6.97 -4.50 -2.37
C ILE A 97 6.95 -5.03 -0.94
N ILE A 98 7.17 -4.13 0.03
CA ILE A 98 7.12 -4.44 1.46
C ILE A 98 5.74 -4.16 2.01
N GLU A 99 5.17 -3.02 1.66
CA GLU A 99 3.96 -2.49 2.28
C GLU A 99 3.10 -1.76 1.26
N LYS A 100 1.79 -1.84 1.46
CA LYS A 100 0.78 -1.09 0.74
C LYS A 100 0.23 0.00 1.67
N ILE A 101 0.54 1.26 1.36
CA ILE A 101 0.23 2.41 2.22
C ILE A 101 -1.20 2.90 1.97
N GLY A 102 -1.63 2.94 0.71
CA GLY A 102 -2.93 3.48 0.35
C GLY A 102 -3.18 3.49 -1.16
N LYS A 103 -4.16 4.30 -1.58
CA LYS A 103 -4.51 4.46 -2.99
C LYS A 103 -4.30 5.90 -3.45
N ASN A 104 -3.84 6.08 -4.66
CA ASN A 104 -3.72 7.38 -5.30
C ASN A 104 -5.01 7.70 -6.07
N LEU A 105 -5.77 8.67 -5.58
CA LEU A 105 -7.06 9.07 -6.14
C LEU A 105 -6.96 9.54 -7.61
N ALA A 106 -5.81 10.07 -8.03
CA ALA A 106 -5.60 10.50 -9.41
C ALA A 106 -5.64 9.36 -10.45
N PHE A 107 -5.45 8.11 -10.02
CA PHE A 107 -5.52 6.92 -10.88
C PHE A 107 -6.87 6.21 -10.82
N MET A 108 -7.77 6.66 -9.96
CA MET A 108 -9.11 6.09 -9.85
C MET A 108 -10.03 6.71 -10.89
N SER A 109 -10.89 5.90 -11.51
CA SER A 109 -11.99 6.42 -12.33
C SER A 109 -13.02 7.12 -11.45
N LYS A 110 -13.86 8.00 -12.04
CA LYS A 110 -14.95 8.65 -11.28
C LYS A 110 -15.88 7.64 -10.61
N GLU A 111 -16.13 6.52 -11.28
CA GLU A 111 -16.99 5.44 -10.77
C GLU A 111 -16.34 4.74 -9.55
N ASP A 112 -15.03 4.50 -9.60
CA ASP A 112 -14.31 3.90 -8.47
C ASP A 112 -14.25 4.84 -7.28
N LEU A 113 -14.10 6.14 -7.52
CA LEU A 113 -14.16 7.18 -6.48
C LEU A 113 -15.51 7.21 -5.77
N LEU A 114 -16.61 7.15 -6.51
CA LEU A 114 -17.97 7.10 -5.94
C LEU A 114 -18.17 5.84 -5.09
N LYS A 115 -17.80 4.67 -5.60
CA LYS A 115 -17.89 3.41 -4.85
C LYS A 115 -17.06 3.42 -3.56
N GLU A 116 -15.87 4.03 -3.59
CA GLU A 116 -15.03 4.13 -2.40
C GLU A 116 -15.63 5.11 -1.37
N GLN A 117 -16.24 6.21 -1.84
CA GLN A 117 -16.97 7.13 -0.96
C GLN A 117 -18.16 6.44 -0.28
N GLU A 118 -18.96 5.68 -1.02
CA GLU A 118 -20.08 4.90 -0.47
C GLU A 118 -19.60 3.91 0.61
N ARG A 119 -18.52 3.16 0.34
CA ARG A 119 -17.93 2.24 1.32
C ARG A 119 -17.46 2.94 2.60
N VAL A 120 -16.84 4.12 2.46
CA VAL A 120 -16.40 4.90 3.62
C VAL A 120 -17.58 5.41 4.43
N VAL A 121 -18.65 5.84 3.77
CA VAL A 121 -19.89 6.30 4.43
C VAL A 121 -20.57 5.13 5.16
N GLU A 122 -20.71 3.97 4.50
CA GLU A 122 -21.27 2.77 5.14
C GLU A 122 -20.44 2.30 6.35
N ALA A 123 -19.11 2.30 6.22
CA ALA A 123 -18.23 1.91 7.32
C ALA A 123 -18.36 2.85 8.53
N LYS A 124 -18.50 4.16 8.29
CA LYS A 124 -18.77 5.15 9.34
C LYS A 124 -20.14 4.95 9.97
N ALA A 125 -21.17 4.67 9.15
CA ALA A 125 -22.51 4.41 9.65
C ALA A 125 -22.60 3.13 10.51
N ARG A 126 -21.86 2.07 10.13
CA ARG A 126 -21.76 0.84 10.96
C ARG A 126 -21.14 1.11 12.31
N LYS A 127 -19.98 1.81 12.33
CA LYS A 127 -19.33 2.20 13.60
C LYS A 127 -20.21 3.07 14.49
N ALA A 128 -20.92 4.04 13.92
CA ALA A 128 -21.85 4.87 14.68
C ALA A 128 -23.02 4.07 15.29
N LYS A 129 -23.52 3.04 14.60
CA LYS A 129 -24.53 2.12 15.14
C LYS A 129 -24.01 1.24 16.24
N GLU A 130 -22.78 0.75 16.15
CA GLU A 130 -22.13 -0.05 17.21
C GLU A 130 -21.92 0.78 18.47
N GLU A 131 -21.47 2.05 18.33
CA GLU A 131 -21.30 2.96 19.47
C GLU A 131 -22.63 3.36 20.14
N SER A 132 -23.70 3.51 19.37
CA SER A 132 -25.03 3.77 19.94
C SER A 132 -25.67 2.57 20.60
N GLY A 133 -25.43 1.35 20.09
CA GLY A 133 -25.88 0.09 20.69
C GLY A 133 -25.21 -0.22 22.02
N ALA A 134 -23.92 0.10 22.16
CA ALA A 134 -23.17 -0.12 23.40
C ALA A 134 -23.61 0.80 24.57
N LYS A 135 -24.20 1.96 24.27
CA LYS A 135 -24.71 2.87 25.31
C LYS A 135 -26.08 2.50 25.87
N HIS A 136 -26.87 1.71 25.12
CA HIS A 136 -28.22 1.31 25.57
C HIS A 136 -28.24 0.07 26.47
N SER A 137 -27.23 -0.81 26.38
CA SER A 137 -27.11 -1.99 27.21
C SER A 137 -26.51 -1.75 28.60
N GLY A 138 -25.99 -0.55 28.88
CA GLY A 138 -25.44 -0.16 30.18
C GLY A 138 -26.46 0.45 31.15
N ALA A 139 -27.62 0.92 30.66
CA ALA A 139 -28.60 1.65 31.48
C ALA A 139 -29.64 0.76 32.15
N GLU A 140 -29.77 -0.52 31.76
CA GLU A 140 -30.77 -1.43 32.34
C GLU A 140 -30.26 -2.28 33.54
N ARG A 141 -29.05 -2.07 33.98
CA ARG A 141 -28.47 -2.84 35.12
C ARG A 141 -28.40 -2.13 36.46
N GLU A 142 -28.87 -0.90 36.57
CA GLU A 142 -28.83 -0.15 37.83
C GLU A 142 -30.18 0.01 38.57
N GLU A 143 -31.25 -0.58 38.12
CA GLU A 143 -32.59 -0.47 38.78
C GLU A 143 -33.12 -1.73 39.48
N ILE A 144 -32.24 -2.68 39.88
CA ILE A 144 -32.63 -3.79 40.74
C ILE A 144 -31.61 -3.95 41.87
N GLN A 145 -31.68 -3.09 42.88
CA GLN A 145 -31.29 -3.38 44.29
C GLN A 145 -32.10 -2.53 45.23
#